data_8e52588481595925287702c50d60fe3a
#
_entry.id   8e52588481595925287702c50d60fe3a
#
_cell.length_a   1.000
_cell.length_b   1.000
_cell.length_c   1.000
_cell.angle_alpha   90.00
_cell.angle_beta   90.00
_cell.angle_gamma   90.00
#
_symmetry.space_group_name_H-M   'P 1'
#
loop_
_entity.id
_entity.type
_entity.pdbx_description
1 polymer ?
#
loop_
_entity_poly.entity_id
_entity_poly.type
_entity_poly.pdbx_seq_one_letter_code
_entity_poly.pdbx_strand_id
1 'polypeptide(L)'
;LDALEEWQRNGGRLMYLGGNGFYWRVSFSDSWPGAIELRRAEDGVRNWQTGDGENYHAWGGEYGGLWRRNGRAPNQLVGIGFAAQGFEKATFYRIDPDARDSRAAWILNGVDDELIGTSGLGGGAAGQEVDRYEEKLGSPGHAVIVATATEFGSDMLRTKEEFEGTVAFPIPDPYVRADMVFYETP
;
A
#
# COMPACT_ATOMS: atom_id res chain seq x y z
N LEU A 1 7.15 -2.07 12.94
CA LEU A 1 7.75 -1.26 11.86
C LEU A 1 9.16 -0.78 12.22
N ASP A 2 9.44 -0.39 13.47
CA ASP A 2 10.73 0.19 13.90
C ASP A 2 11.94 -0.67 13.50
N ALA A 3 11.89 -1.97 13.78
CA ALA A 3 12.97 -2.88 13.42
C ALA A 3 13.20 -2.96 11.90
N LEU A 4 12.15 -2.82 11.08
CA LEU A 4 12.27 -2.81 9.63
C LEU A 4 12.87 -1.50 9.12
N GLU A 5 12.45 -0.37 9.69
CA GLU A 5 13.03 0.94 9.39
C GLU A 5 14.51 1.02 9.80
N GLU A 6 14.84 0.46 10.96
CA GLU A 6 16.24 0.38 11.41
C GLU A 6 17.07 -0.50 10.48
N TRP A 7 16.54 -1.66 10.07
CA TRP A 7 17.20 -2.54 9.14
C TRP A 7 17.44 -1.86 7.78
N GLN A 8 16.46 -1.12 7.25
CA GLN A 8 16.64 -0.33 6.02
C GLN A 8 17.71 0.74 6.18
N ARG A 9 17.70 1.52 7.27
CA ARG A 9 18.71 2.54 7.57
C ARG A 9 20.13 1.98 7.68
N ASN A 10 20.26 0.71 8.05
CA ASN A 10 21.52 -0.01 8.11
C ASN A 10 21.90 -0.70 6.76
N GLY A 11 21.31 -0.28 5.64
CA GLY A 11 21.61 -0.79 4.31
C GLY A 11 20.83 -2.03 3.92
N GLY A 12 19.78 -2.37 4.64
CA GLY A 12 18.88 -3.47 4.30
C GLY A 12 18.13 -3.20 2.99
N ARG A 13 17.89 -4.23 2.21
CA ARG A 13 17.20 -4.16 0.91
C ARG A 13 15.82 -4.79 1.04
N LEU A 14 14.78 -3.99 0.81
CA LEU A 14 13.39 -4.43 0.88
C LEU A 14 12.78 -4.49 -0.52
N MET A 15 12.11 -5.59 -0.83
CA MET A 15 11.20 -5.70 -1.96
C MET A 15 9.79 -5.90 -1.43
N TYR A 16 8.94 -4.92 -1.62
CA TYR A 16 7.52 -4.99 -1.26
C TYR A 16 6.70 -5.29 -2.51
N LEU A 17 6.03 -6.44 -2.52
CA LEU A 17 5.23 -6.95 -3.63
C LEU A 17 3.78 -7.12 -3.17
N GLY A 18 3.22 -6.05 -2.67
CA GLY A 18 1.90 -6.15 -2.06
C GLY A 18 0.84 -5.29 -2.69
N GLY A 19 -0.37 -5.52 -2.30
CA GLY A 19 -1.48 -4.62 -2.15
C GLY A 19 -1.84 -4.62 -0.68
N ASN A 20 -2.18 -3.48 -0.11
CA ASN A 20 -2.61 -3.26 1.28
C ASN A 20 -1.64 -3.71 2.41
N GLY A 21 -0.38 -3.92 2.14
CA GLY A 21 0.59 -4.22 3.19
C GLY A 21 0.81 -3.05 4.15
N PHE A 22 1.16 -3.34 5.40
CA PHE A 22 1.33 -2.33 6.45
C PHE A 22 0.12 -1.40 6.64
N TYR A 23 -1.07 -1.92 6.35
CA TYR A 23 -2.32 -1.15 6.38
C TYR A 23 -2.87 -1.05 7.80
N TRP A 24 -3.24 -2.18 8.40
CA TRP A 24 -3.73 -2.25 9.77
C TRP A 24 -2.59 -2.36 10.79
N ARG A 25 -2.70 -1.60 11.87
CA ARG A 25 -1.84 -1.81 13.04
C ARG A 25 -2.26 -3.10 13.73
N VAL A 26 -1.28 -3.94 14.02
CA VAL A 26 -1.44 -5.18 14.77
C VAL A 26 -0.56 -5.20 16.00
N SER A 27 -0.95 -5.91 17.03
CA SER A 27 -0.09 -6.25 18.15
C SER A 27 0.15 -7.76 18.22
N PHE A 28 1.25 -8.13 18.83
CA PHE A 28 1.65 -9.52 19.05
C PHE A 28 1.60 -9.85 20.53
N SER A 29 1.27 -11.10 20.86
CA SER A 29 1.23 -11.57 22.24
C SER A 29 2.57 -12.16 22.65
N ASP A 30 3.12 -11.66 23.74
CA ASP A 30 4.31 -12.26 24.37
C ASP A 30 3.98 -13.60 25.04
N SER A 31 2.73 -13.77 25.48
CA SER A 31 2.27 -14.99 26.16
C SER A 31 1.84 -16.09 25.21
N TRP A 32 1.45 -15.76 23.98
CA TRP A 32 0.97 -16.71 22.99
C TRP A 32 1.70 -16.50 21.66
N PRO A 33 2.84 -17.13 21.47
CA PRO A 33 3.62 -17.03 20.24
C PRO A 33 2.78 -17.38 19.01
N GLY A 34 2.85 -16.51 17.99
CA GLY A 34 2.08 -16.67 16.75
C GLY A 34 0.65 -16.10 16.78
N ALA A 35 0.18 -15.59 17.92
CA ALA A 35 -1.08 -14.87 17.98
C ALA A 35 -0.90 -13.39 17.67
N ILE A 36 -1.82 -12.84 16.85
CA ILE A 36 -1.91 -11.41 16.55
C ILE A 36 -3.28 -10.86 16.92
N GLU A 37 -3.30 -9.62 17.33
CA GLU A 37 -4.52 -8.87 17.59
C GLU A 37 -4.64 -7.72 16.61
N LEU A 38 -5.83 -7.58 16.02
CA LEU A 38 -6.18 -6.50 15.10
C LEU A 38 -7.44 -5.81 15.60
N ARG A 39 -7.39 -4.48 15.74
CA ARG A 39 -8.51 -3.61 16.07
C ARG A 39 -8.79 -2.66 14.92
N ARG A 40 -9.95 -2.80 14.30
CA ARG A 40 -10.41 -1.89 13.23
C ARG A 40 -11.11 -0.68 13.83
N ALA A 41 -10.35 0.12 14.52
CA ALA A 41 -10.86 1.27 15.25
C ALA A 41 -11.15 2.43 14.29
N GLU A 42 -12.36 3.00 14.35
CA GLU A 42 -12.76 4.29 13.76
C GLU A 42 -12.44 4.51 12.28
N ASP A 43 -12.11 3.45 11.55
CA ASP A 43 -11.54 3.54 10.20
C ASP A 43 -12.44 2.93 9.15
N GLY A 44 -13.29 3.75 8.53
CA GLY A 44 -13.97 3.45 7.30
C GLY A 44 -15.16 2.50 7.41
N VAL A 45 -15.48 1.87 6.29
CA VAL A 45 -16.73 1.10 6.11
C VAL A 45 -16.70 -0.30 6.73
N ARG A 46 -15.54 -0.77 7.15
CA ARG A 46 -15.37 -2.13 7.68
C ARG A 46 -15.23 -2.19 9.19
N ASN A 47 -15.28 -1.06 9.86
CA ASN A 47 -15.34 -1.01 11.30
C ASN A 47 -16.82 -0.95 11.76
N TRP A 48 -17.01 -1.20 13.02
CA TRP A 48 -18.29 -0.97 13.68
C TRP A 48 -18.08 -0.10 14.90
N GLN A 49 -19.15 0.51 15.34
CA GLN A 49 -19.11 1.29 16.56
C GLN A 49 -18.90 0.36 17.74
N THR A 50 -17.84 0.59 18.47
CA THR A 50 -17.46 -0.19 19.66
C THR A 50 -17.59 0.68 20.91
N GLY A 51 -17.55 0.02 22.08
CA GLY A 51 -17.47 0.73 23.36
C GLY A 51 -16.10 1.37 23.58
N ASP A 52 -16.02 2.28 24.54
CA ASP A 52 -14.78 2.90 24.94
C ASP A 52 -13.73 1.87 25.32
N GLY A 53 -12.51 2.02 24.81
CA GLY A 53 -11.41 1.10 25.04
C GLY A 53 -11.31 -0.08 24.08
N GLU A 54 -12.38 -0.46 23.39
CA GLU A 54 -12.35 -1.55 22.40
C GLU A 54 -11.46 -1.26 21.18
N ASN A 55 -11.14 -0.02 20.95
CA ASN A 55 -10.23 0.42 19.90
C ASN A 55 -8.75 0.23 20.23
N TYR A 56 -8.42 -0.12 21.47
CA TYR A 56 -7.05 -0.34 21.93
C TYR A 56 -6.72 -1.83 21.97
N HIS A 57 -5.49 -2.15 21.60
CA HIS A 57 -4.99 -3.52 21.70
C HIS A 57 -4.90 -3.97 23.16
N ALA A 58 -5.46 -5.12 23.47
CA ALA A 58 -5.45 -5.67 24.81
C ALA A 58 -4.04 -6.06 25.28
N TRP A 59 -3.19 -6.46 24.34
CA TRP A 59 -1.84 -6.92 24.65
C TRP A 59 -0.80 -5.79 24.75
N GLY A 60 -0.98 -4.73 23.98
CA GLY A 60 -0.02 -3.61 23.93
C GLY A 60 -0.55 -2.32 24.54
N GLY A 61 -1.85 -2.22 24.78
CA GLY A 61 -2.49 -0.99 25.24
C GLY A 61 -2.45 0.16 24.22
N GLU A 62 -2.00 -0.11 23.01
CA GLU A 62 -1.85 0.89 21.96
C GLU A 62 -3.12 1.00 21.11
N TYR A 63 -3.37 2.20 20.59
CA TYR A 63 -4.51 2.44 19.71
C TYR A 63 -4.38 1.61 18.42
N GLY A 64 -5.45 0.94 18.01
CA GLY A 64 -5.53 0.17 16.79
C GLY A 64 -5.74 1.01 15.53
N GLY A 65 -6.49 0.50 14.58
CA GLY A 65 -6.81 1.20 13.34
C GLY A 65 -5.68 1.15 12.30
N LEU A 66 -5.68 2.11 11.39
CA LEU A 66 -4.70 2.18 10.32
C LEU A 66 -3.35 2.72 10.78
N TRP A 67 -2.26 2.16 10.28
CA TRP A 67 -0.92 2.71 10.52
C TRP A 67 -0.82 4.17 10.11
N ARG A 68 -1.42 4.56 8.99
CA ARG A 68 -1.42 5.94 8.51
C ARG A 68 -2.08 6.93 9.48
N ARG A 69 -3.15 6.51 10.17
CA ARG A 69 -3.82 7.33 11.19
C ARG A 69 -3.03 7.41 12.47
N ASN A 70 -2.16 6.45 12.69
CA ASN A 70 -1.15 6.48 13.75
C ASN A 70 0.13 7.25 13.33
N GLY A 71 0.07 8.05 12.25
CA GLY A 71 1.18 8.86 11.77
C GLY A 71 2.27 8.08 10.99
N ARG A 72 2.02 6.81 10.67
CA ARG A 72 3.01 5.91 10.02
C ARG A 72 2.40 5.26 8.78
N ALA A 73 2.13 6.06 7.76
CA ALA A 73 1.61 5.54 6.51
C ALA A 73 2.60 4.58 5.84
N PRO A 74 2.14 3.50 5.19
CA PRO A 74 3.01 2.58 4.45
C PRO A 74 3.89 3.28 3.43
N ASN A 75 3.42 4.38 2.86
CA ASN A 75 4.17 5.23 1.93
C ASN A 75 5.54 5.66 2.46
N GLN A 76 5.66 5.90 3.77
CA GLN A 76 6.92 6.29 4.42
C GLN A 76 7.93 5.14 4.45
N LEU A 77 7.43 3.89 4.54
CA LEU A 77 8.27 2.70 4.71
C LEU A 77 8.57 2.01 3.38
N VAL A 78 7.58 1.90 2.49
CA VAL A 78 7.69 1.12 1.25
C VAL A 78 7.45 1.95 -0.02
N GLY A 79 7.29 3.26 0.12
CA GLY A 79 7.17 4.21 -0.99
C GLY A 79 5.78 4.30 -1.61
N ILE A 80 4.92 3.33 -1.38
CA ILE A 80 3.54 3.25 -1.88
C ILE A 80 2.60 2.83 -0.77
N GLY A 81 1.30 3.01 -0.97
CA GLY A 81 0.30 2.58 0.00
C GLY A 81 -1.07 2.35 -0.64
N PHE A 82 -1.85 1.54 0.02
CA PHE A 82 -3.16 1.08 -0.44
C PHE A 82 -4.10 2.24 -0.74
N ALA A 83 -4.62 2.28 -1.96
CA ALA A 83 -5.40 3.40 -2.48
C ALA A 83 -6.79 3.00 -2.99
N ALA A 84 -6.91 1.88 -3.69
CA ALA A 84 -8.16 1.43 -4.26
C ALA A 84 -8.25 -0.09 -4.34
N GLN A 85 -9.48 -0.59 -4.47
CA GLN A 85 -9.75 -2.02 -4.65
C GLN A 85 -10.91 -2.23 -5.62
N GLY A 86 -10.81 -3.30 -6.43
CA GLY A 86 -11.86 -3.77 -7.31
C GLY A 86 -11.54 -5.20 -7.75
N PHE A 87 -12.55 -6.02 -8.06
CA PHE A 87 -12.35 -7.46 -8.21
C PHE A 87 -12.80 -8.00 -9.58
N GLU A 88 -13.21 -7.12 -10.49
CA GLU A 88 -13.69 -7.56 -11.81
C GLU A 88 -12.56 -7.69 -12.84
N LYS A 89 -11.64 -6.72 -12.88
CA LYS A 89 -10.61 -6.65 -13.91
C LYS A 89 -9.27 -6.20 -13.35
N ALA A 90 -8.22 -6.94 -13.64
CA ALA A 90 -6.84 -6.49 -13.50
C ALA A 90 -6.36 -5.85 -14.82
N THR A 91 -5.26 -5.11 -14.77
CA THR A 91 -4.65 -4.45 -15.91
C THR A 91 -3.13 -4.62 -15.91
N PHE A 92 -2.45 -3.96 -16.83
CA PHE A 92 -1.00 -4.00 -16.99
C PHE A 92 -0.33 -2.72 -16.50
N TYR A 93 0.97 -2.80 -16.30
CA TYR A 93 1.80 -1.63 -16.05
C TYR A 93 2.42 -1.14 -17.36
N ARG A 94 2.46 0.17 -17.51
CA ARG A 94 3.25 0.87 -18.52
C ARG A 94 4.53 1.39 -17.89
N ILE A 95 5.67 1.00 -18.46
CA ILE A 95 6.98 1.49 -18.01
C ILE A 95 7.06 2.98 -18.26
N ASP A 96 7.52 3.72 -17.24
CA ASP A 96 7.84 5.14 -17.38
C ASP A 96 9.09 5.28 -18.26
N PRO A 97 9.04 6.03 -19.38
CA PRO A 97 10.20 6.19 -20.26
C PRO A 97 11.43 6.71 -19.52
N ASP A 98 11.24 7.64 -18.59
CA ASP A 98 12.35 8.24 -17.83
C ASP A 98 13.02 7.23 -16.87
N ALA A 99 12.33 6.15 -16.50
CA ALA A 99 12.90 5.10 -15.66
C ALA A 99 14.06 4.36 -16.34
N ARG A 100 14.06 4.26 -17.67
CA ARG A 100 15.11 3.57 -18.45
C ARG A 100 16.46 4.31 -18.41
N ASP A 101 16.42 5.61 -18.23
CA ASP A 101 17.63 6.47 -18.13
C ASP A 101 17.94 6.88 -16.68
N SER A 102 17.17 6.38 -15.72
CA SER A 102 17.32 6.70 -14.31
C SER A 102 18.27 5.75 -13.57
N ARG A 103 18.53 6.07 -12.30
CA ARG A 103 19.26 5.17 -11.40
C ARG A 103 18.54 3.84 -11.14
N ALA A 104 17.26 3.72 -11.51
CA ALA A 104 16.47 2.50 -11.44
C ALA A 104 16.53 1.65 -12.72
N ALA A 105 17.23 2.10 -13.77
CA ALA A 105 17.29 1.44 -15.07
C ALA A 105 17.67 -0.04 -15.01
N TRP A 106 18.49 -0.42 -14.04
CA TRP A 106 18.92 -1.81 -13.85
C TRP A 106 17.76 -2.77 -13.54
N ILE A 107 16.62 -2.28 -12.99
CA ILE A 107 15.41 -3.06 -12.73
C ILE A 107 14.80 -3.55 -14.04
N LEU A 108 14.96 -2.75 -15.09
CA LEU A 108 14.40 -2.99 -16.41
C LEU A 108 15.34 -3.77 -17.34
N ASN A 109 16.48 -4.26 -16.84
CA ASN A 109 17.41 -5.04 -17.66
C ASN A 109 16.74 -6.30 -18.21
N GLY A 110 16.75 -6.45 -19.54
CA GLY A 110 16.10 -7.57 -20.24
C GLY A 110 14.59 -7.43 -20.39
N VAL A 111 14.02 -6.25 -20.07
CA VAL A 111 12.62 -5.90 -20.32
C VAL A 111 12.57 -4.89 -21.45
N ASP A 112 12.35 -5.37 -22.67
CA ASP A 112 12.33 -4.52 -23.89
C ASP A 112 10.93 -3.95 -24.16
N ASP A 113 9.88 -4.62 -23.69
CA ASP A 113 8.50 -4.19 -23.85
C ASP A 113 8.19 -2.89 -23.09
N GLU A 114 7.30 -2.07 -23.63
CA GLU A 114 6.75 -0.90 -22.92
C GLU A 114 5.70 -1.28 -21.87
N LEU A 115 5.03 -2.40 -22.08
CA LEU A 115 3.97 -2.91 -21.22
C LEU A 115 4.42 -4.19 -20.53
N ILE A 116 4.22 -4.27 -19.24
CA ILE A 116 4.53 -5.45 -18.43
C ILE A 116 3.27 -5.97 -17.74
N GLY A 117 3.17 -7.29 -17.62
CA GLY A 117 2.03 -7.92 -16.95
C GLY A 117 0.73 -7.83 -17.74
N THR A 118 0.78 -8.00 -19.06
CA THR A 118 -0.38 -7.93 -19.98
C THR A 118 -1.22 -9.21 -19.99
N SER A 119 -0.85 -10.22 -19.21
CA SER A 119 -1.53 -11.50 -19.11
C SER A 119 -1.63 -11.94 -17.66
N GLY A 120 -2.51 -12.91 -17.41
CA GLY A 120 -2.71 -13.48 -16.10
C GLY A 120 -4.17 -13.54 -15.67
N LEU A 121 -4.40 -13.95 -14.45
CA LEU A 121 -5.75 -14.00 -13.88
C LEU A 121 -6.33 -12.58 -13.78
N GLY A 122 -7.55 -12.41 -14.27
CA GLY A 122 -8.20 -11.10 -14.30
C GLY A 122 -7.74 -10.19 -15.45
N GLY A 123 -6.79 -10.62 -16.29
CA GLY A 123 -6.37 -9.90 -17.51
C GLY A 123 -5.09 -9.07 -17.36
N GLY A 124 -4.39 -9.12 -16.21
CA GLY A 124 -3.13 -8.39 -16.02
C GLY A 124 -2.50 -8.58 -14.66
N ALA A 125 -1.34 -7.99 -14.47
CA ALA A 125 -0.55 -8.08 -13.25
C ALA A 125 -0.90 -7.01 -12.19
N ALA A 126 -1.57 -5.92 -12.60
CA ALA A 126 -2.03 -4.88 -11.70
C ALA A 126 -3.53 -5.04 -11.43
N GLY A 127 -3.89 -5.33 -10.21
CA GLY A 127 -5.31 -5.48 -9.95
C GLY A 127 -5.68 -5.95 -8.57
N GLN A 128 -6.97 -5.98 -8.38
CA GLN A 128 -7.72 -6.21 -7.18
C GLN A 128 -7.44 -5.15 -6.11
N GLU A 129 -6.38 -5.22 -5.41
CA GLU A 129 -5.98 -4.24 -4.41
C GLU A 129 -4.71 -3.53 -4.90
N VAL A 130 -4.72 -2.21 -4.98
CA VAL A 130 -3.65 -1.45 -5.60
C VAL A 130 -3.06 -0.40 -4.66
N ASP A 131 -1.74 -0.34 -4.67
CA ASP A 131 -0.96 0.63 -3.90
C ASP A 131 -0.45 1.73 -4.84
N ARG A 132 -0.40 2.96 -4.33
CA ARG A 132 -0.05 4.16 -5.08
C ARG A 132 1.03 4.98 -4.37
N TYR A 133 1.92 5.56 -5.18
CA TYR A 133 2.82 6.61 -4.73
C TYR A 133 2.02 7.87 -4.36
N GLU A 134 2.29 8.44 -3.19
CA GLU A 134 1.62 9.65 -2.72
C GLU A 134 2.51 10.43 -1.76
N GLU A 135 3.10 11.54 -2.21
CA GLU A 135 3.99 12.38 -1.41
C GLU A 135 3.34 12.90 -0.13
N LYS A 136 2.05 13.24 -0.19
CA LYS A 136 1.30 13.72 0.97
C LYS A 136 1.20 12.70 2.10
N LEU A 137 1.39 11.43 1.78
CA LEU A 137 1.43 10.33 2.73
C LEU A 137 2.86 9.91 3.10
N GLY A 138 3.85 10.62 2.57
CA GLY A 138 5.26 10.41 2.90
C GLY A 138 6.00 9.50 1.94
N SER A 139 5.47 9.21 0.73
CA SER A 139 6.28 8.60 -0.32
C SER A 139 7.52 9.48 -0.58
N PRO A 140 8.73 8.89 -0.65
CA PRO A 140 9.95 9.67 -0.81
C PRO A 140 9.96 10.51 -2.09
N GLY A 141 10.12 11.83 -1.99
CA GLY A 141 10.09 12.74 -3.14
C GLY A 141 11.20 12.51 -4.17
N HIS A 142 12.21 11.72 -3.81
CA HIS A 142 13.28 11.30 -4.72
C HIS A 142 13.05 9.90 -5.31
N ALA A 143 11.91 9.26 -5.04
CA ALA A 143 11.61 7.96 -5.63
C ALA A 143 11.48 8.06 -7.16
N VAL A 144 11.93 7.03 -7.85
CA VAL A 144 11.71 6.84 -9.28
C VAL A 144 10.46 6.00 -9.45
N ILE A 145 9.48 6.51 -10.19
CA ILE A 145 8.35 5.70 -10.64
C ILE A 145 8.86 4.88 -11.83
N VAL A 146 8.88 3.56 -11.66
CA VAL A 146 9.40 2.63 -12.68
C VAL A 146 8.33 2.29 -13.70
N ALA A 147 7.11 2.07 -13.24
CA ALA A 147 5.97 1.76 -14.09
C ALA A 147 4.66 2.13 -13.37
N THR A 148 3.63 2.41 -14.14
CA THR A 148 2.31 2.81 -13.63
C THR A 148 1.20 2.06 -14.38
N ALA A 149 0.20 1.58 -13.64
CA ALA A 149 -1.04 1.03 -14.18
C ALA A 149 -2.19 2.01 -13.93
N THR A 150 -2.95 2.33 -14.97
CA THR A 150 -4.10 3.26 -14.92
C THR A 150 -5.35 2.76 -15.64
N GLU A 151 -5.24 1.68 -16.41
CA GLU A 151 -6.33 1.20 -17.27
C GLU A 151 -7.24 0.21 -16.52
N PHE A 152 -7.69 0.60 -15.35
CA PHE A 152 -8.59 -0.19 -14.53
C PHE A 152 -10.06 -0.10 -14.98
N GLY A 153 -10.88 -1.03 -14.51
CA GLY A 153 -12.32 -0.98 -14.67
C GLY A 153 -12.99 0.06 -13.76
N SER A 154 -14.25 0.33 -14.00
CA SER A 154 -15.06 1.26 -13.19
C SER A 154 -15.47 0.68 -11.84
N ASP A 155 -15.17 -0.58 -11.58
CA ASP A 155 -15.40 -1.28 -10.32
C ASP A 155 -14.39 -0.93 -9.23
N MET A 156 -13.31 -0.23 -9.57
CA MET A 156 -12.29 0.17 -8.62
C MET A 156 -12.84 1.21 -7.66
N LEU A 157 -12.89 0.85 -6.40
CA LEU A 157 -13.42 1.66 -5.32
C LEU A 157 -12.28 2.26 -4.51
N ARG A 158 -12.40 3.56 -4.21
CA ARG A 158 -11.49 4.23 -3.30
C ARG A 158 -11.54 3.56 -1.93
N THR A 159 -10.38 3.35 -1.32
CA THR A 159 -10.29 2.99 0.09
C THR A 159 -10.70 4.17 0.95
N LYS A 160 -11.93 4.16 1.43
CA LYS A 160 -12.50 5.28 2.18
C LYS A 160 -11.82 5.51 3.51
N GLU A 161 -11.36 4.43 4.12
CA GLU A 161 -10.52 4.47 5.31
C GLU A 161 -9.33 5.37 5.12
N GLU A 162 -8.87 5.49 3.88
CA GLU A 162 -7.70 6.29 3.56
C GLU A 162 -7.96 7.79 3.47
N PHE A 163 -9.13 8.19 3.02
CA PHE A 163 -9.36 9.58 2.61
C PHE A 163 -10.39 10.33 3.45
N GLU A 164 -11.39 9.66 3.95
CA GLU A 164 -12.58 10.31 4.46
C GLU A 164 -13.02 9.87 5.86
N GLY A 165 -12.26 8.98 6.51
CA GLY A 165 -12.67 8.42 7.81
C GLY A 165 -13.86 7.47 7.68
N THR A 166 -14.78 7.53 8.61
CA THR A 166 -15.98 6.68 8.63
C THR A 166 -16.99 7.11 7.57
N VAL A 167 -17.09 6.35 6.48
CA VAL A 167 -18.08 6.59 5.43
C VAL A 167 -18.87 5.31 5.15
N ALA A 168 -20.17 5.46 5.02
CA ALA A 168 -21.09 4.32 4.90
C ALA A 168 -21.06 3.59 3.55
N PHE A 169 -20.65 4.27 2.46
CA PHE A 169 -20.78 3.72 1.12
C PHE A 169 -19.48 3.79 0.32
N PRO A 170 -19.15 2.73 -0.46
CA PRO A 170 -18.03 2.76 -1.39
C PRO A 170 -18.15 3.87 -2.42
N ILE A 171 -17.04 4.50 -2.76
CA ILE A 171 -16.96 5.52 -3.81
C ILE A 171 -16.02 5.02 -4.90
N PRO A 172 -16.44 5.04 -6.18
CA PRO A 172 -15.53 4.78 -7.29
C PRO A 172 -14.33 5.73 -7.26
N ASP A 173 -13.16 5.22 -7.59
CA ASP A 173 -11.95 6.01 -7.74
C ASP A 173 -11.68 6.31 -9.22
N PRO A 174 -12.02 7.52 -9.72
CA PRO A 174 -11.76 7.89 -11.11
C PRO A 174 -10.27 8.12 -11.41
N TYR A 175 -9.44 8.16 -10.37
CA TYR A 175 -7.99 8.39 -10.47
C TYR A 175 -7.19 7.18 -9.98
N VAL A 176 -7.80 5.99 -10.06
CA VAL A 176 -7.14 4.76 -9.65
C VAL A 176 -5.81 4.59 -10.39
N ARG A 177 -4.79 4.23 -9.62
CA ARG A 177 -3.44 4.03 -10.12
C ARG A 177 -2.70 3.05 -9.23
N ALA A 178 -1.93 2.16 -9.84
CA ALA A 178 -0.94 1.35 -9.14
C ALA A 178 0.45 1.72 -9.64
N ASP A 179 1.40 1.91 -8.74
CA ASP A 179 2.75 2.33 -9.07
C ASP A 179 3.80 1.30 -8.64
N MET A 180 4.79 1.09 -9.50
CA MET A 180 6.05 0.45 -9.14
C MET A 180 7.08 1.55 -8.89
N VAL A 181 7.68 1.57 -7.71
CA VAL A 181 8.65 2.60 -7.34
C VAL A 181 9.97 2.02 -6.88
N PHE A 182 11.03 2.76 -7.11
CA PHE A 182 12.35 2.50 -6.56
C PHE A 182 12.84 3.73 -5.80
N TYR A 183 13.37 3.52 -4.62
CA TYR A 183 14.05 4.57 -3.87
C TYR A 183 15.13 3.98 -2.97
N GLU A 184 16.04 4.83 -2.53
CA GLU A 184 17.10 4.52 -1.58
C GLU A 184 16.89 5.32 -0.31
N THR A 185 17.05 4.70 0.83
CA THR A 185 17.10 5.41 2.12
C THR A 185 18.47 6.04 2.31
N PRO A 186 18.54 7.27 2.82
CA PRO A 186 19.80 7.95 3.12
C PRO A 186 20.65 7.19 4.12
#